data_33673fc77eb76b008b39bb31c8b45f28
#
_entry.id   33673fc77eb76b008b39bb31c8b45f28
#
_cell.length_a   1.000
_cell.length_b   1.000
_cell.length_c   1.000
_cell.angle_alpha   90.00
_cell.angle_beta   90.00
_cell.angle_gamma   90.00
#
_symmetry.space_group_name_H-M   'P 1'
#
loop_
_entity.id
_entity.type
_entity.pdbx_description
1 polymer ?
#
loop_
_entity_poly.entity_id
_entity_poly.type
_entity_poly.pdbx_seq_one_letter_code
_entity_poly.pdbx_strand_id
1 'polypeptide(L)'
;MKKRRQMLGLLAAAALQPAASLLLPKRVLADTPGGYAILAAGPDGALISRWADACALALGAGFPGGPMLQTQPTGGLDGVTGANRFDASVASDGSTAAMFPGATLLAWLTGDSRVHFDPTHWVPVMGATNSGILVVRLPSGAAPSPQSIAVGGTLKLAADQPESNDLAALLALQRMGVQTAPIFGLRSADAKTRAFLAGEADAVFLCGEGVPEDIAPLAANGGVPVFSLGRMGDDGKLAADPLFPALPDAIRFGAVRPDAPLGAAYAAAAAAARLDFLVTLPHLTDPDAVALWQQAAIAAITAPALDSAAQASAVSLRAAAGTGAELSALALLPADQAALQGFLQTRFGWRAS
;
A
#
# COMPACT_ATOMS: atom_id res chain seq x y z
N MET A 1 15.23 -77.84 26.66
CA MET A 1 16.68 -78.06 26.60
C MET A 1 17.33 -76.70 26.33
N LYS A 2 18.07 -76.17 27.34
CA LYS A 2 19.49 -75.78 27.33
C LYS A 2 19.85 -74.76 26.22
N LYS A 3 20.46 -73.60 26.40
CA LYS A 3 21.37 -73.00 27.40
C LYS A 3 21.43 -71.49 27.05
N ARG A 4 21.32 -70.57 27.98
CA ARG A 4 22.39 -69.86 28.74
C ARG A 4 23.42 -69.04 27.96
N ARG A 5 23.38 -67.71 28.28
CA ARG A 5 24.52 -66.78 28.57
C ARG A 5 25.30 -66.32 27.35
N GLN A 6 25.49 -65.03 27.16
CA GLN A 6 26.34 -64.19 28.04
C GLN A 6 26.11 -62.68 27.75
N MET A 7 26.13 -61.96 28.82
CA MET A 7 26.40 -60.51 28.85
C MET A 7 27.80 -60.24 28.32
N LEU A 8 27.92 -59.15 27.61
CA LEU A 8 29.14 -58.30 27.72
C LEU A 8 28.76 -56.90 27.18
N GLY A 9 28.94 -55.96 28.06
CA GLY A 9 28.74 -54.56 27.81
C GLY A 9 29.82 -53.97 26.90
N LEU A 10 29.41 -52.97 26.17
CA LEU A 10 30.32 -52.01 25.57
C LEU A 10 29.79 -50.61 25.88
N LEU A 11 30.55 -49.94 26.73
CA LEU A 11 30.49 -48.51 26.96
C LEU A 11 30.69 -47.79 25.62
N ALA A 12 29.61 -47.16 25.10
CA ALA A 12 29.75 -46.19 24.04
C ALA A 12 30.01 -44.82 24.69
N ALA A 13 31.23 -44.36 24.55
CA ALA A 13 31.66 -43.02 24.91
C ALA A 13 30.86 -42.02 24.09
N ALA A 14 30.01 -41.25 24.76
CA ALA A 14 29.38 -40.06 24.20
C ALA A 14 30.47 -39.01 23.94
N ALA A 15 30.89 -38.88 22.70
CA ALA A 15 31.71 -37.76 22.25
C ALA A 15 30.87 -36.50 22.35
N LEU A 16 31.12 -35.70 23.39
CA LEU A 16 30.74 -34.29 23.42
C LEU A 16 31.49 -33.58 22.27
N GLN A 17 30.78 -33.33 21.18
CA GLN A 17 31.25 -32.34 20.23
C GLN A 17 31.03 -30.97 20.86
N PRO A 18 32.06 -30.12 21.01
CA PRO A 18 31.87 -28.74 21.36
C PRO A 18 31.11 -28.09 20.20
N ALA A 19 29.89 -27.57 20.46
CA ALA A 19 29.20 -26.64 19.57
C ALA A 19 30.15 -25.44 19.39
N ALA A 20 30.89 -25.44 18.29
CA ALA A 20 31.56 -24.25 17.83
C ALA A 20 30.48 -23.26 17.50
N SER A 21 30.14 -22.42 18.47
CA SER A 21 29.41 -21.19 18.23
C SER A 21 30.22 -20.40 17.22
N LEU A 22 29.82 -20.43 15.98
CA LEU A 22 30.28 -19.50 14.97
C LEU A 22 29.85 -18.09 15.48
N LEU A 23 30.75 -17.50 16.26
CA LEU A 23 30.78 -16.08 16.52
C LEU A 23 31.05 -15.42 15.15
N LEU A 24 29.98 -15.24 14.35
CA LEU A 24 30.04 -14.27 13.29
C LEU A 24 30.48 -12.95 13.92
N PRO A 25 31.55 -12.31 13.41
CA PRO A 25 31.95 -11.03 13.93
C PRO A 25 30.72 -10.13 13.83
N LYS A 26 30.24 -9.64 14.98
CA LYS A 26 29.31 -8.52 15.03
C LYS A 26 30.04 -7.38 14.30
N ARG A 27 29.86 -7.24 12.99
CA ARG A 27 30.17 -5.99 12.33
C ARG A 27 29.23 -4.98 12.99
N VAL A 28 29.76 -4.24 13.94
CA VAL A 28 29.20 -3.00 14.41
C VAL A 28 29.18 -2.15 13.14
N LEU A 29 27.98 -1.95 12.54
CA LEU A 29 27.80 -0.90 11.57
C LEU A 29 28.34 0.34 12.25
N ALA A 30 29.41 0.90 11.69
CA ALA A 30 30.08 2.06 12.26
C ALA A 30 29.01 3.11 12.52
N ASP A 31 29.05 3.74 13.71
CA ASP A 31 28.18 4.88 14.02
C ASP A 31 28.17 5.79 12.82
N THR A 32 27.02 5.85 12.11
CA THR A 32 26.88 6.69 10.93
C THR A 32 27.01 8.12 11.43
N PRO A 33 28.00 8.92 10.99
CA PRO A 33 28.29 10.22 11.57
C PRO A 33 27.15 11.24 11.56
N GLY A 34 26.00 10.91 10.96
CA GLY A 34 24.80 11.74 10.83
C GLY A 34 23.54 11.16 11.49
N GLY A 35 23.61 9.95 12.11
CA GLY A 35 22.41 9.26 12.62
C GLY A 35 21.52 8.72 11.51
N TYR A 36 20.37 8.13 11.90
CA TYR A 36 19.38 7.61 10.95
C TYR A 36 18.27 8.64 10.70
N ALA A 37 17.74 8.66 9.46
CA ALA A 37 16.68 9.59 9.09
C ALA A 37 15.58 8.93 8.26
N ILE A 38 14.37 9.52 8.33
CA ILE A 38 13.25 9.24 7.44
C ILE A 38 12.90 10.52 6.68
N LEU A 39 13.07 10.50 5.37
CA LEU A 39 12.63 11.55 4.48
C LEU A 39 11.13 11.40 4.26
N ALA A 40 10.32 12.31 4.80
CA ALA A 40 8.86 12.31 4.66
C ALA A 40 8.47 13.06 3.37
N ALA A 41 7.89 12.34 2.41
CA ALA A 41 7.53 12.92 1.12
C ALA A 41 6.20 13.68 1.19
N GLY A 42 6.24 14.82 1.84
CA GLY A 42 5.13 15.73 2.03
C GLY A 42 5.54 16.98 2.81
N PRO A 43 4.65 17.98 2.93
CA PRO A 43 4.90 19.15 3.73
C PRO A 43 4.83 18.80 5.23
N ASP A 44 5.48 19.64 6.03
CA ASP A 44 5.41 19.53 7.48
C ASP A 44 3.96 19.63 7.98
N GLY A 45 3.62 18.82 9.00
CA GLY A 45 2.26 18.72 9.54
C GLY A 45 1.24 17.98 8.66
N ALA A 46 1.61 17.55 7.45
CA ALA A 46 0.77 16.69 6.63
C ALA A 46 0.66 15.29 7.23
N LEU A 47 -0.32 14.51 6.75
CA LEU A 47 -0.55 13.14 7.19
C LEU A 47 0.71 12.29 7.11
N ILE A 48 1.42 12.35 5.98
CA ILE A 48 2.65 11.58 5.77
C ILE A 48 3.76 11.96 6.78
N SER A 49 3.87 13.22 7.17
CA SER A 49 4.84 13.66 8.18
C SER A 49 4.48 13.15 9.57
N ARG A 50 3.19 13.13 9.93
CA ARG A 50 2.73 12.55 11.20
C ARG A 50 3.02 11.05 11.29
N TRP A 51 2.82 10.31 10.18
CA TRP A 51 3.19 8.90 10.11
C TRP A 51 4.71 8.71 10.16
N ALA A 52 5.47 9.57 9.50
CA ALA A 52 6.93 9.51 9.57
C ALA A 52 7.45 9.68 11.00
N ASP A 53 6.90 10.63 11.76
CA ASP A 53 7.25 10.83 13.18
C ASP A 53 6.90 9.62 14.05
N ALA A 54 5.70 9.05 13.89
CA ALA A 54 5.27 7.87 14.63
C ALA A 54 6.15 6.64 14.28
N CYS A 55 6.44 6.44 12.99
CA CYS A 55 7.30 5.36 12.52
C CYS A 55 8.77 5.57 12.96
N ALA A 56 9.29 6.80 12.93
CA ALA A 56 10.64 7.10 13.38
C ALA A 56 10.86 6.71 14.85
N LEU A 57 9.90 7.03 15.71
CA LEU A 57 9.94 6.65 17.12
C LEU A 57 9.93 5.13 17.30
N ALA A 58 9.02 4.43 16.62
CA ALA A 58 8.87 2.99 16.76
C ALA A 58 10.05 2.22 16.14
N LEU A 59 10.52 2.62 14.96
CA LEU A 59 11.69 2.05 14.29
C LEU A 59 12.94 2.28 15.14
N GLY A 60 13.16 3.50 15.67
CA GLY A 60 14.30 3.80 16.52
C GLY A 60 14.43 2.85 17.71
N ALA A 61 13.32 2.51 18.34
CA ALA A 61 13.31 1.53 19.42
C ALA A 61 13.69 0.11 18.96
N GLY A 62 13.48 -0.23 17.70
CA GLY A 62 13.83 -1.51 17.09
C GLY A 62 15.29 -1.62 16.65
N PHE A 63 16.01 -0.50 16.52
CA PHE A 63 17.43 -0.51 16.18
C PHE A 63 18.31 -0.83 17.37
N PRO A 64 19.50 -1.46 17.18
CA PRO A 64 20.49 -1.62 18.23
C PRO A 64 20.91 -0.27 18.83
N GLY A 65 20.84 -0.17 20.15
CA GLY A 65 21.17 1.07 20.85
C GLY A 65 20.05 2.12 20.88
N GLY A 66 18.92 1.87 20.25
CA GLY A 66 17.73 2.75 20.31
C GLY A 66 17.97 4.18 19.81
N PRO A 67 18.59 4.39 18.63
CA PRO A 67 18.85 5.74 18.13
C PRO A 67 17.55 6.51 17.90
N MET A 68 17.58 7.82 18.05
CA MET A 68 16.49 8.68 17.62
C MET A 68 16.61 8.90 16.10
N LEU A 69 15.61 8.46 15.34
CA LEU A 69 15.54 8.75 13.93
C LEU A 69 15.01 10.17 13.72
N GLN A 70 15.63 10.91 12.80
CA GLN A 70 15.18 12.23 12.41
C GLN A 70 14.17 12.15 11.27
N THR A 71 13.12 12.96 11.29
CA THR A 71 12.17 13.11 10.19
C THR A 71 12.50 14.39 9.40
N GLN A 72 12.45 14.30 8.07
CA GLN A 72 12.78 15.41 7.17
C GLN A 72 11.66 15.59 6.13
N PRO A 73 10.72 16.52 6.35
CA PRO A 73 9.70 16.86 5.34
C PRO A 73 10.34 17.42 4.06
N THR A 74 9.79 17.03 2.89
CA THR A 74 10.37 17.44 1.59
C THR A 74 9.46 18.34 0.77
N GLY A 75 8.26 18.64 1.26
CA GLY A 75 7.24 19.38 0.51
C GLY A 75 6.56 18.52 -0.58
N GLY A 76 5.60 19.14 -1.28
CA GLY A 76 4.77 18.43 -2.28
C GLY A 76 3.70 17.54 -1.65
N LEU A 77 2.42 17.72 -2.06
CA LEU A 77 1.31 16.97 -1.44
C LEU A 77 1.21 15.52 -1.92
N ASP A 78 1.69 15.25 -3.14
CA ASP A 78 1.63 13.94 -3.80
C ASP A 78 2.90 13.08 -3.62
N GLY A 79 3.90 13.61 -2.92
CA GLY A 79 5.16 12.93 -2.66
C GLY A 79 6.17 12.90 -3.82
N VAL A 80 5.82 13.36 -5.03
CA VAL A 80 6.68 13.31 -6.23
C VAL A 80 8.01 14.04 -6.01
N THR A 81 7.97 15.24 -5.40
CA THR A 81 9.20 16.01 -5.10
C THR A 81 10.14 15.23 -4.18
N GLY A 82 9.59 14.60 -3.14
CA GLY A 82 10.35 13.78 -2.21
C GLY A 82 10.95 12.54 -2.88
N ALA A 83 10.18 11.88 -3.74
CA ALA A 83 10.62 10.69 -4.47
C ALA A 83 11.74 11.02 -5.47
N ASN A 84 11.63 12.10 -6.22
CA ASN A 84 12.71 12.58 -7.10
C ASN A 84 14.00 12.86 -6.31
N ARG A 85 13.87 13.55 -5.16
CA ARG A 85 15.02 13.80 -4.29
C ARG A 85 15.64 12.52 -3.74
N PHE A 86 14.79 11.59 -3.31
CA PHE A 86 15.23 10.30 -2.78
C PHE A 86 16.04 9.52 -3.82
N ASP A 87 15.50 9.35 -5.00
CA ASP A 87 16.13 8.55 -6.06
C ASP A 87 17.41 9.18 -6.60
N ALA A 88 17.44 10.52 -6.69
CA ALA A 88 18.58 11.26 -7.25
C ALA A 88 19.70 11.54 -6.25
N SER A 89 19.42 11.61 -4.94
CA SER A 89 20.36 12.27 -4.00
C SER A 89 20.59 11.54 -2.68
N VAL A 90 19.77 10.55 -2.33
CA VAL A 90 19.95 9.79 -1.08
C VAL A 90 20.97 8.68 -1.29
N ALA A 91 22.00 8.65 -0.43
CA ALA A 91 23.04 7.64 -0.52
C ALA A 91 22.49 6.24 -0.15
N SER A 92 22.99 5.20 -0.81
CA SER A 92 22.63 3.80 -0.54
C SER A 92 23.42 3.20 0.63
N ASP A 93 23.79 4.03 1.62
CA ASP A 93 24.56 3.63 2.80
C ASP A 93 23.70 3.11 3.97
N GLY A 94 22.37 3.12 3.79
CA GLY A 94 21.41 2.68 4.81
C GLY A 94 21.18 3.70 5.93
N SER A 95 21.71 4.91 5.85
CA SER A 95 21.48 5.97 6.84
C SER A 95 20.10 6.61 6.73
N THR A 96 19.53 6.63 5.53
CA THR A 96 18.28 7.35 5.24
C THR A 96 17.28 6.47 4.51
N ALA A 97 16.11 6.27 5.11
CA ALA A 97 14.92 5.73 4.45
C ALA A 97 14.03 6.89 3.97
N ALA A 98 13.07 6.59 3.10
CA ALA A 98 12.03 7.54 2.76
C ALA A 98 10.64 6.96 2.95
N MET A 99 9.68 7.83 3.28
CA MET A 99 8.27 7.49 3.40
C MET A 99 7.46 8.22 2.33
N PHE A 100 6.70 7.45 1.53
CA PHE A 100 5.90 7.94 0.41
C PHE A 100 4.43 7.56 0.58
N PRO A 101 3.48 8.44 0.25
CA PRO A 101 2.07 8.08 0.10
C PRO A 101 1.85 7.28 -1.19
N GLY A 102 0.78 6.50 -1.26
CA GLY A 102 0.40 5.76 -2.48
C GLY A 102 0.19 6.64 -3.72
N ALA A 103 -0.18 7.91 -3.53
CA ALA A 103 -0.30 8.89 -4.60
C ALA A 103 1.01 9.09 -5.39
N THR A 104 2.17 8.95 -4.75
CA THR A 104 3.48 8.98 -5.43
C THR A 104 3.61 7.89 -6.49
N LEU A 105 3.12 6.69 -6.15
CA LEU A 105 3.16 5.53 -7.05
C LEU A 105 2.16 5.67 -8.20
N LEU A 106 1.02 6.32 -7.95
CA LEU A 106 0.04 6.63 -9.01
C LEU A 106 0.59 7.64 -10.01
N ALA A 107 1.30 8.67 -9.55
CA ALA A 107 1.97 9.62 -10.44
C ALA A 107 2.98 8.90 -11.36
N TRP A 108 3.78 7.98 -10.82
CA TRP A 108 4.69 7.16 -11.61
C TRP A 108 3.93 6.25 -12.60
N LEU A 109 2.90 5.55 -12.13
CA LEU A 109 2.10 4.62 -12.93
C LEU A 109 1.43 5.29 -14.12
N THR A 110 0.93 6.50 -13.94
CA THR A 110 0.24 7.25 -14.99
C THR A 110 1.19 8.01 -15.91
N GLY A 111 2.48 8.09 -15.58
CA GLY A 111 3.49 8.75 -16.40
C GLY A 111 3.47 10.27 -16.27
N ASP A 112 3.22 10.79 -15.06
CA ASP A 112 3.31 12.23 -14.77
C ASP A 112 4.71 12.73 -15.12
N SER A 113 4.81 13.78 -15.93
CA SER A 113 6.07 14.33 -16.43
C SER A 113 7.01 14.86 -15.36
N ARG A 114 6.50 15.12 -14.16
CA ARG A 114 7.31 15.51 -12.99
C ARG A 114 8.09 14.34 -12.38
N VAL A 115 7.74 13.10 -12.74
CA VAL A 115 8.34 11.88 -12.18
C VAL A 115 9.67 11.58 -12.83
N HIS A 116 10.72 11.53 -12.01
CA HIS A 116 12.10 11.20 -12.40
C HIS A 116 12.68 10.09 -11.51
N PHE A 117 11.84 9.21 -10.96
CA PHE A 117 12.20 8.09 -10.11
C PHE A 117 11.57 6.79 -10.62
N ASP A 118 12.13 5.65 -10.19
CA ASP A 118 11.57 4.33 -10.48
C ASP A 118 11.36 3.53 -9.17
N PRO A 119 10.12 3.41 -8.69
CA PRO A 119 9.83 2.73 -7.43
C PRO A 119 10.02 1.21 -7.51
N THR A 120 10.18 0.62 -8.70
CA THR A 120 10.36 -0.83 -8.86
C THR A 120 11.70 -1.33 -8.33
N HIS A 121 12.66 -0.42 -8.15
CA HIS A 121 13.98 -0.71 -7.61
C HIS A 121 14.12 -0.41 -6.12
N TRP A 122 13.14 0.22 -5.49
CA TRP A 122 13.21 0.56 -4.08
C TRP A 122 13.14 -0.68 -3.19
N VAL A 123 13.84 -0.62 -2.06
CA VAL A 123 13.89 -1.74 -1.12
C VAL A 123 12.87 -1.52 0.00
N PRO A 124 11.76 -2.27 0.04
CA PRO A 124 10.72 -2.06 1.04
C PRO A 124 11.20 -2.40 2.45
N VAL A 125 10.83 -1.57 3.41
CA VAL A 125 11.09 -1.74 4.84
C VAL A 125 9.80 -2.08 5.58
N MET A 126 8.80 -1.24 5.45
CA MET A 126 7.46 -1.41 5.99
C MET A 126 6.47 -0.51 5.25
N GLY A 127 5.19 -0.69 5.52
CA GLY A 127 4.16 0.21 5.02
C GLY A 127 2.87 0.08 5.80
N ALA A 128 1.87 0.86 5.42
CA ALA A 128 0.50 0.70 5.88
C ALA A 128 -0.43 0.60 4.69
N THR A 129 -1.42 -0.27 4.82
CA THR A 129 -2.47 -0.42 3.82
C THR A 129 -3.81 0.00 4.41
N ASN A 130 -4.61 0.63 3.59
CA ASN A 130 -5.96 1.07 3.92
C ASN A 130 -7.00 0.27 3.11
N SER A 131 -8.28 0.48 3.44
CA SER A 131 -9.41 -0.03 2.68
C SER A 131 -9.79 0.96 1.59
N GLY A 132 -10.00 0.45 0.36
CA GLY A 132 -10.61 1.23 -0.72
C GLY A 132 -11.99 0.65 -1.03
N ILE A 133 -13.04 1.46 -0.86
CA ILE A 133 -14.44 1.02 -0.95
C ILE A 133 -15.21 1.87 -1.95
N LEU A 134 -15.92 1.22 -2.87
CA LEU A 134 -16.91 1.90 -3.72
C LEU A 134 -18.29 1.81 -3.09
N VAL A 135 -18.89 2.96 -2.83
CA VAL A 135 -20.27 3.12 -2.36
C VAL A 135 -21.12 3.67 -3.50
N VAL A 136 -22.26 3.05 -3.75
CA VAL A 136 -23.16 3.41 -4.87
C VAL A 136 -24.60 3.57 -4.36
N ARG A 137 -25.32 4.52 -4.88
CA ARG A 137 -26.77 4.64 -4.70
C ARG A 137 -27.46 3.61 -5.58
N LEU A 138 -27.92 2.53 -4.98
CA LEU A 138 -28.66 1.49 -5.68
C LEU A 138 -30.18 1.71 -5.59
N PRO A 139 -30.96 1.21 -6.57
CA PRO A 139 -32.41 1.11 -6.44
C PRO A 139 -32.79 0.34 -5.17
N SER A 140 -33.89 0.73 -4.53
CA SER A 140 -34.35 0.12 -3.28
C SER A 140 -34.53 -1.40 -3.46
N GLY A 141 -33.90 -2.20 -2.57
CA GLY A 141 -33.96 -3.66 -2.60
C GLY A 141 -33.07 -4.34 -3.64
N ALA A 142 -32.30 -3.59 -4.43
CA ALA A 142 -31.37 -4.20 -5.39
C ALA A 142 -30.13 -4.77 -4.66
N ALA A 143 -29.78 -6.02 -5.00
CA ALA A 143 -28.52 -6.59 -4.58
C ALA A 143 -27.35 -5.98 -5.40
N PRO A 144 -26.16 -5.75 -4.79
CA PRO A 144 -24.99 -5.28 -5.51
C PRO A 144 -24.59 -6.21 -6.66
N SER A 145 -24.58 -5.70 -7.86
CA SER A 145 -24.14 -6.39 -9.08
C SER A 145 -23.72 -5.37 -10.13
N PRO A 146 -22.91 -5.71 -11.14
CA PRO A 146 -22.60 -4.80 -12.23
C PRO A 146 -23.86 -4.27 -12.92
N GLN A 147 -24.91 -5.12 -13.04
CA GLN A 147 -26.18 -4.76 -13.64
C GLN A 147 -26.95 -3.75 -12.78
N SER A 148 -27.02 -3.94 -11.47
CA SER A 148 -27.73 -3.01 -10.57
C SER A 148 -26.99 -1.67 -10.44
N ILE A 149 -25.67 -1.67 -10.54
CA ILE A 149 -24.85 -0.44 -10.58
C ILE A 149 -25.13 0.35 -11.85
N ALA A 150 -25.39 -0.33 -12.97
CA ALA A 150 -25.62 0.29 -14.27
C ALA A 150 -27.10 0.63 -14.57
N VAL A 151 -28.05 0.33 -13.67
CA VAL A 151 -29.50 0.50 -13.89
C VAL A 151 -29.90 1.94 -14.20
N GLY A 152 -29.17 2.93 -13.98
CA GLY A 152 -29.48 4.31 -14.38
C GLY A 152 -28.83 4.77 -15.70
N GLY A 153 -28.12 3.87 -16.39
CA GLY A 153 -27.33 4.22 -17.58
C GLY A 153 -25.91 4.58 -17.18
N THR A 154 -25.54 5.86 -17.26
CA THR A 154 -24.18 6.33 -16.92
C THR A 154 -24.08 6.68 -15.44
N LEU A 155 -23.20 6.00 -14.71
CA LEU A 155 -22.94 6.23 -13.29
C LEU A 155 -22.08 7.48 -13.06
N LYS A 156 -22.59 8.44 -12.30
CA LYS A 156 -21.85 9.63 -11.90
C LYS A 156 -20.97 9.32 -10.70
N LEU A 157 -19.67 9.25 -10.90
CA LEU A 157 -18.70 8.98 -9.83
C LEU A 157 -18.07 10.29 -9.32
N ALA A 158 -18.19 10.57 -8.02
CA ALA A 158 -17.46 11.65 -7.39
C ALA A 158 -15.97 11.31 -7.37
N ALA A 159 -15.13 12.14 -8.00
CA ALA A 159 -13.71 11.87 -8.18
C ALA A 159 -12.84 13.12 -8.03
N ASP A 160 -11.57 12.95 -7.67
CA ASP A 160 -10.60 14.06 -7.66
C ASP A 160 -10.07 14.33 -9.06
N GLN A 161 -9.23 13.46 -9.57
CA GLN A 161 -8.57 13.56 -10.87
C GLN A 161 -8.44 12.15 -11.48
N PRO A 162 -8.27 12.02 -12.81
CA PRO A 162 -8.12 10.71 -13.45
C PRO A 162 -6.93 9.89 -12.94
N GLU A 163 -5.86 10.58 -12.51
CA GLU A 163 -4.61 10.02 -11.99
C GLU A 163 -4.54 9.92 -10.44
N SER A 164 -5.65 10.16 -9.76
CA SER A 164 -5.76 10.04 -8.30
C SER A 164 -6.07 8.59 -7.86
N ASN A 165 -6.25 8.38 -6.55
CA ASN A 165 -6.70 7.09 -6.00
C ASN A 165 -8.01 6.59 -6.62
N ASP A 166 -8.83 7.49 -7.18
CA ASP A 166 -10.07 7.13 -7.87
C ASP A 166 -9.83 6.33 -9.17
N LEU A 167 -8.61 6.34 -9.70
CA LEU A 167 -8.20 5.54 -10.87
C LEU A 167 -8.53 4.06 -10.68
N ALA A 168 -8.30 3.52 -9.47
CA ALA A 168 -8.63 2.13 -9.17
C ALA A 168 -10.13 1.84 -9.35
N ALA A 169 -11.00 2.73 -8.89
CA ALA A 169 -12.46 2.61 -9.07
C ALA A 169 -12.88 2.81 -10.53
N LEU A 170 -12.29 3.77 -11.23
CA LEU A 170 -12.56 4.01 -12.65
C LEU A 170 -12.23 2.79 -13.51
N LEU A 171 -11.07 2.18 -13.28
CA LEU A 171 -10.64 0.97 -13.96
C LEU A 171 -11.49 -0.24 -13.59
N ALA A 172 -11.87 -0.40 -12.30
CA ALA A 172 -12.76 -1.46 -11.87
C ALA A 172 -14.13 -1.36 -12.55
N LEU A 173 -14.75 -0.19 -12.55
CA LEU A 173 -16.03 0.06 -13.21
C LEU A 173 -15.95 -0.17 -14.72
N GLN A 174 -14.90 0.28 -15.38
CA GLN A 174 -14.66 0.02 -16.81
C GLN A 174 -14.58 -1.48 -17.10
N ARG A 175 -13.87 -2.24 -16.27
CA ARG A 175 -13.73 -3.71 -16.42
C ARG A 175 -15.05 -4.44 -16.15
N MET A 176 -15.90 -3.92 -15.28
CA MET A 176 -17.26 -4.42 -15.05
C MET A 176 -18.26 -4.05 -16.17
N GLY A 177 -17.85 -3.25 -17.16
CA GLY A 177 -18.70 -2.79 -18.23
C GLY A 177 -19.66 -1.66 -17.80
N VAL A 178 -19.42 -1.03 -16.65
CA VAL A 178 -20.24 0.09 -16.16
C VAL A 178 -19.79 1.38 -16.83
N GLN A 179 -20.71 2.05 -17.50
CA GLN A 179 -20.46 3.39 -18.07
C GLN A 179 -20.37 4.42 -16.94
N THR A 180 -19.28 5.16 -16.88
CA THR A 180 -19.06 6.17 -15.84
C THR A 180 -18.94 7.58 -16.42
N ALA A 181 -19.50 8.56 -15.70
CA ALA A 181 -19.27 9.99 -15.90
C ALA A 181 -18.68 10.55 -14.60
N PRO A 182 -17.34 10.61 -14.47
CA PRO A 182 -16.71 11.13 -13.27
C PRO A 182 -16.94 12.63 -13.15
N ILE A 183 -17.22 13.09 -11.92
CA ILE A 183 -17.31 14.50 -11.53
C ILE A 183 -15.99 14.83 -10.86
N PHE A 184 -15.08 15.41 -11.63
CA PHE A 184 -13.74 15.73 -11.18
C PHE A 184 -13.67 16.99 -10.32
N GLY A 185 -12.56 17.13 -9.54
CA GLY A 185 -12.29 18.26 -8.67
C GLY A 185 -12.71 18.06 -7.20
N LEU A 186 -13.24 16.89 -6.86
CA LEU A 186 -13.69 16.56 -5.50
C LEU A 186 -12.55 15.86 -4.74
N ARG A 187 -11.66 16.66 -4.14
CA ARG A 187 -10.37 16.21 -3.61
C ARG A 187 -10.43 15.48 -2.27
N SER A 188 -11.47 15.67 -1.46
CA SER A 188 -11.58 15.08 -0.13
C SER A 188 -12.78 14.16 -0.01
N ALA A 189 -12.73 13.21 0.92
CA ALA A 189 -13.87 12.36 1.27
C ALA A 189 -15.11 13.20 1.58
N ASP A 190 -14.97 14.30 2.32
CA ASP A 190 -16.04 15.24 2.61
C ASP A 190 -16.66 15.88 1.35
N ALA A 191 -15.83 16.30 0.38
CA ALA A 191 -16.35 16.90 -0.87
C ALA A 191 -17.11 15.86 -1.68
N LYS A 192 -16.60 14.64 -1.79
CA LYS A 192 -17.27 13.52 -2.46
C LYS A 192 -18.57 13.15 -1.76
N THR A 193 -18.55 13.06 -0.44
CA THR A 193 -19.75 12.78 0.39
C THR A 193 -20.81 13.86 0.18
N ARG A 194 -20.46 15.14 0.21
CA ARG A 194 -21.43 16.22 -0.06
C ARG A 194 -22.05 16.12 -1.44
N ALA A 195 -21.27 15.84 -2.48
CA ALA A 195 -21.80 15.67 -3.84
C ALA A 195 -22.78 14.48 -3.93
N PHE A 196 -22.47 13.38 -3.22
CA PHE A 196 -23.39 12.26 -3.11
C PHE A 196 -24.69 12.63 -2.38
N LEU A 197 -24.60 13.28 -1.22
CA LEU A 197 -25.77 13.68 -0.43
C LEU A 197 -26.66 14.68 -1.19
N ALA A 198 -26.05 15.57 -1.98
CA ALA A 198 -26.77 16.52 -2.83
C ALA A 198 -27.42 15.85 -4.07
N GLY A 199 -27.15 14.56 -4.33
CA GLY A 199 -27.65 13.87 -5.54
C GLY A 199 -26.91 14.26 -6.82
N GLU A 200 -25.80 14.96 -6.72
CA GLU A 200 -24.94 15.31 -7.85
C GLU A 200 -24.17 14.09 -8.35
N ALA A 201 -23.71 13.23 -7.42
CA ALA A 201 -23.05 11.97 -7.69
C ALA A 201 -23.90 10.77 -7.25
N ASP A 202 -23.80 9.68 -8.00
CA ASP A 202 -24.46 8.40 -7.72
C ASP A 202 -23.53 7.43 -6.99
N ALA A 203 -22.23 7.65 -7.07
CA ALA A 203 -21.19 6.82 -6.48
C ALA A 203 -20.04 7.63 -5.90
N VAL A 204 -19.42 7.07 -4.86
CA VAL A 204 -18.22 7.61 -4.20
C VAL A 204 -17.22 6.46 -4.01
N PHE A 205 -15.98 6.69 -4.38
CA PHE A 205 -14.88 5.84 -3.97
C PHE A 205 -14.16 6.50 -2.80
N LEU A 206 -14.10 5.78 -1.68
CA LEU A 206 -13.40 6.18 -0.46
C LEU A 206 -12.15 5.32 -0.31
N CYS A 207 -11.02 5.95 0.01
CA CYS A 207 -9.74 5.31 0.15
C CYS A 207 -8.86 6.14 1.11
N GLY A 208 -8.07 5.48 1.94
CA GLY A 208 -7.22 6.12 2.94
C GLY A 208 -7.71 5.91 4.37
N GLU A 209 -7.21 6.75 5.27
CA GLU A 209 -7.61 6.75 6.68
C GLU A 209 -9.10 7.07 6.85
N GLY A 210 -9.72 6.52 7.90
CA GLY A 210 -11.09 6.89 8.31
C GLY A 210 -12.20 6.37 7.40
N VAL A 211 -11.92 5.51 6.42
CA VAL A 211 -12.94 4.99 5.50
C VAL A 211 -14.17 4.40 6.20
N PRO A 212 -14.08 3.65 7.32
CA PRO A 212 -15.26 3.16 8.01
C PRO A 212 -16.20 4.26 8.50
N GLU A 213 -15.64 5.37 9.01
CA GLU A 213 -16.40 6.53 9.48
C GLU A 213 -17.02 7.29 8.31
N ASP A 214 -16.29 7.43 7.20
CA ASP A 214 -16.72 8.15 6.00
C ASP A 214 -17.88 7.45 5.28
N ILE A 215 -18.02 6.13 5.42
CA ILE A 215 -19.15 5.37 4.84
C ILE A 215 -20.47 5.65 5.56
N ALA A 216 -20.44 5.91 6.86
CA ALA A 216 -21.64 6.04 7.67
C ALA A 216 -22.65 7.08 7.13
N PRO A 217 -22.28 8.33 6.78
CA PRO A 217 -23.19 9.29 6.20
C PRO A 217 -23.72 8.88 4.83
N LEU A 218 -22.93 8.19 4.02
CA LEU A 218 -23.37 7.66 2.72
C LEU A 218 -24.41 6.58 2.90
N ALA A 219 -24.16 5.62 3.79
CA ALA A 219 -25.08 4.51 4.08
C ALA A 219 -26.41 5.01 4.64
N ALA A 220 -26.39 6.00 5.54
CA ALA A 220 -27.60 6.63 6.07
C ALA A 220 -28.47 7.31 5.00
N ASN A 221 -27.89 7.62 3.83
CA ASN A 221 -28.56 8.29 2.70
C ASN A 221 -28.68 7.38 1.47
N GLY A 222 -28.79 6.07 1.67
CA GLY A 222 -29.06 5.10 0.63
C GLY A 222 -27.84 4.66 -0.18
N GLY A 223 -26.64 4.98 0.31
CA GLY A 223 -25.39 4.45 -0.25
C GLY A 223 -25.18 3.00 0.19
N VAL A 224 -24.82 2.14 -0.75
CA VAL A 224 -24.52 0.73 -0.52
C VAL A 224 -23.09 0.47 -0.93
N PRO A 225 -22.23 -0.04 -0.01
CA PRO A 225 -20.91 -0.53 -0.39
C PRO A 225 -21.04 -1.70 -1.36
N VAL A 226 -20.39 -1.62 -2.52
CA VAL A 226 -20.57 -2.60 -3.60
C VAL A 226 -19.35 -3.43 -3.92
N PHE A 227 -18.15 -2.91 -3.69
CA PHE A 227 -16.91 -3.67 -3.68
C PHE A 227 -15.81 -2.97 -2.89
N SER A 228 -14.79 -3.73 -2.51
CA SER A 228 -13.54 -3.22 -1.95
C SER A 228 -12.35 -3.55 -2.87
N LEU A 229 -11.23 -2.87 -2.67
CA LEU A 229 -9.97 -3.21 -3.34
C LEU A 229 -9.37 -4.51 -2.81
N GLY A 230 -9.90 -5.05 -1.70
CA GLY A 230 -9.32 -6.18 -1.02
C GLY A 230 -8.00 -5.84 -0.31
N ARG A 231 -7.32 -6.86 0.19
CA ARG A 231 -6.02 -6.77 0.85
C ARG A 231 -5.03 -7.74 0.23
N MET A 232 -3.86 -7.25 -0.10
CA MET A 232 -2.76 -8.11 -0.55
C MET A 232 -2.14 -8.83 0.66
N GLY A 233 -2.06 -10.15 0.60
CA GLY A 233 -1.33 -10.96 1.59
C GLY A 233 0.20 -10.85 1.39
N ASP A 234 0.96 -11.31 2.39
CA ASP A 234 2.43 -11.38 2.28
C ASP A 234 2.89 -12.41 1.25
N ASP A 235 1.99 -13.33 0.87
CA ASP A 235 2.19 -14.32 -0.19
C ASP A 235 1.84 -13.78 -1.60
N GLY A 236 1.55 -12.49 -1.72
CA GLY A 236 1.17 -11.84 -2.98
C GLY A 236 -0.23 -12.18 -3.48
N LYS A 237 -1.08 -12.83 -2.65
CA LYS A 237 -2.46 -13.13 -3.02
C LYS A 237 -3.43 -12.10 -2.49
N LEU A 238 -4.38 -11.72 -3.33
CA LEU A 238 -5.45 -10.83 -2.94
C LEU A 238 -6.50 -11.57 -2.11
N ALA A 239 -6.82 -11.04 -0.93
CA ALA A 239 -7.86 -11.54 -0.03
C ALA A 239 -8.97 -10.50 0.14
N ALA A 240 -10.10 -10.92 0.71
CA ALA A 240 -11.18 -10.01 1.08
C ALA A 240 -10.67 -8.96 2.09
N ASP A 241 -11.24 -7.76 2.01
CA ASP A 241 -10.93 -6.68 2.94
C ASP A 241 -11.33 -7.08 4.37
N PRO A 242 -10.44 -6.97 5.36
CA PRO A 242 -10.73 -7.39 6.74
C PRO A 242 -11.81 -6.55 7.43
N LEU A 243 -11.96 -5.28 7.02
CA LEU A 243 -13.01 -4.40 7.58
C LEU A 243 -14.36 -4.64 6.91
N PHE A 244 -14.37 -5.17 5.68
CA PHE A 244 -15.58 -5.42 4.89
C PHE A 244 -15.58 -6.84 4.30
N PRO A 245 -15.51 -7.89 5.15
CA PRO A 245 -15.31 -9.27 4.68
C PRO A 245 -16.47 -9.82 3.84
N ALA A 246 -17.65 -9.21 3.94
CA ALA A 246 -18.81 -9.59 3.13
C ALA A 246 -18.81 -8.98 1.72
N LEU A 247 -17.93 -8.01 1.46
CA LEU A 247 -17.81 -7.38 0.14
C LEU A 247 -16.86 -8.21 -0.72
N PRO A 248 -17.27 -8.56 -1.96
CA PRO A 248 -16.35 -9.16 -2.91
C PRO A 248 -15.26 -8.12 -3.25
N ASP A 249 -14.03 -8.58 -3.45
CA ASP A 249 -13.05 -7.76 -4.17
C ASP A 249 -13.53 -7.56 -5.63
N ALA A 250 -13.02 -6.54 -6.30
CA ALA A 250 -13.42 -6.23 -7.67
C ALA A 250 -13.14 -7.37 -8.67
N ILE A 251 -12.26 -8.32 -8.33
CA ILE A 251 -11.92 -9.49 -9.15
C ILE A 251 -13.06 -10.52 -9.11
N ARG A 252 -13.75 -10.63 -8.00
CA ARG A 252 -14.88 -11.57 -7.80
C ARG A 252 -16.21 -11.02 -8.27
N PHE A 253 -16.28 -9.75 -8.60
CA PHE A 253 -17.48 -9.15 -9.19
C PHE A 253 -17.68 -9.73 -10.59
N GLY A 254 -18.53 -10.73 -10.68
CA GLY A 254 -18.76 -11.73 -11.70
C GLY A 254 -18.67 -11.43 -13.19
N ALA A 255 -18.36 -10.22 -13.62
CA ALA A 255 -18.18 -9.87 -15.01
C ALA A 255 -16.74 -9.49 -15.39
N VAL A 256 -15.82 -9.44 -14.41
CA VAL A 256 -14.43 -9.05 -14.67
C VAL A 256 -13.64 -10.22 -15.19
N ARG A 257 -13.30 -10.22 -16.47
CA ARG A 257 -12.43 -11.24 -17.06
C ARG A 257 -10.99 -10.94 -16.62
N PRO A 258 -10.25 -11.95 -16.10
CA PRO A 258 -8.84 -11.75 -15.66
C PRO A 258 -7.92 -11.26 -16.78
N ASP A 259 -8.18 -11.68 -18.00
CA ASP A 259 -7.45 -11.40 -19.24
C ASP A 259 -7.98 -10.17 -20.01
N ALA A 260 -8.96 -9.45 -19.44
CA ALA A 260 -9.48 -8.24 -20.08
C ALA A 260 -8.38 -7.17 -20.16
N PRO A 261 -8.35 -6.37 -21.25
CA PRO A 261 -7.51 -5.18 -21.32
C PRO A 261 -7.65 -4.33 -20.03
N LEU A 262 -6.59 -3.71 -19.56
CA LEU A 262 -6.51 -2.96 -18.31
C LEU A 262 -6.52 -3.82 -17.02
N GLY A 263 -6.40 -5.15 -17.12
CA GLY A 263 -6.34 -6.01 -15.93
C GLY A 263 -5.13 -5.72 -15.05
N ALA A 264 -3.95 -5.68 -15.65
CA ALA A 264 -2.71 -5.34 -14.97
C ALA A 264 -2.71 -3.88 -14.49
N ALA A 265 -3.20 -2.96 -15.31
CA ALA A 265 -3.33 -1.54 -14.94
C ALA A 265 -4.23 -1.34 -13.71
N TYR A 266 -5.37 -2.08 -13.65
CA TYR A 266 -6.22 -2.09 -12.47
C TYR A 266 -5.48 -2.62 -11.24
N ALA A 267 -4.77 -3.75 -11.36
CA ALA A 267 -4.04 -4.34 -10.23
C ALA A 267 -2.99 -3.37 -9.69
N ALA A 268 -2.25 -2.69 -10.57
CA ALA A 268 -1.26 -1.69 -10.20
C ALA A 268 -1.90 -0.45 -9.54
N ALA A 269 -2.96 0.10 -10.13
CA ALA A 269 -3.68 1.23 -9.53
C ALA A 269 -4.29 0.88 -8.17
N ALA A 270 -4.84 -0.34 -8.04
CA ALA A 270 -5.39 -0.82 -6.78
C ALA A 270 -4.30 -1.03 -5.71
N ALA A 271 -3.12 -1.52 -6.10
CA ALA A 271 -1.97 -1.66 -5.20
C ALA A 271 -1.50 -0.30 -4.68
N ALA A 272 -1.34 0.68 -5.56
CA ALA A 272 -1.00 2.05 -5.17
C ALA A 272 -2.07 2.68 -4.27
N ALA A 273 -3.36 2.52 -4.60
CA ALA A 273 -4.45 3.08 -3.82
C ALA A 273 -4.61 2.40 -2.44
N ARG A 274 -4.27 1.12 -2.30
CA ARG A 274 -4.25 0.44 -0.99
C ARG A 274 -3.14 0.93 -0.08
N LEU A 275 -2.03 1.43 -0.61
CA LEU A 275 -0.93 1.94 0.20
C LEU A 275 -1.27 3.32 0.77
N ASP A 276 -1.45 3.38 2.08
CA ASP A 276 -1.54 4.65 2.80
C ASP A 276 -0.17 5.32 2.83
N PHE A 277 0.85 4.54 3.20
CA PHE A 277 2.26 4.89 3.03
C PHE A 277 3.15 3.66 2.83
N LEU A 278 4.33 3.90 2.29
CA LEU A 278 5.41 2.93 2.27
C LEU A 278 6.71 3.57 2.78
N VAL A 279 7.49 2.81 3.56
CA VAL A 279 8.86 3.16 3.95
C VAL A 279 9.81 2.29 3.16
N THR A 280 10.82 2.90 2.55
CA THR A 280 11.73 2.23 1.65
C THR A 280 13.17 2.76 1.78
N LEU A 281 14.14 1.94 1.40
CA LEU A 281 15.54 2.30 1.25
C LEU A 281 15.90 2.48 -0.22
N PRO A 282 16.95 3.24 -0.54
CA PRO A 282 17.44 3.38 -1.91
C PRO A 282 17.83 2.04 -2.54
N HIS A 283 17.77 1.99 -3.85
CA HIS A 283 18.36 0.90 -4.63
C HIS A 283 19.84 0.70 -4.26
N LEU A 284 20.29 -0.56 -4.23
CA LEU A 284 21.67 -0.93 -3.88
C LEU A 284 22.10 -0.64 -2.43
N THR A 285 21.15 -0.40 -1.52
CA THR A 285 21.48 -0.35 -0.07
C THR A 285 22.11 -1.68 0.37
N ASP A 286 23.15 -1.57 1.19
CA ASP A 286 23.88 -2.74 1.71
C ASP A 286 22.92 -3.74 2.37
N PRO A 287 23.02 -5.05 2.08
CA PRO A 287 22.12 -6.07 2.63
C PRO A 287 22.07 -6.11 4.16
N ASP A 288 23.18 -5.82 4.86
CA ASP A 288 23.19 -5.77 6.32
C ASP A 288 22.37 -4.60 6.84
N ALA A 289 22.44 -3.44 6.16
CA ALA A 289 21.61 -2.28 6.47
C ALA A 289 20.12 -2.55 6.17
N VAL A 290 19.83 -3.19 5.05
CA VAL A 290 18.45 -3.62 4.72
C VAL A 290 17.90 -4.54 5.81
N ALA A 291 18.66 -5.56 6.21
CA ALA A 291 18.23 -6.49 7.25
C ALA A 291 17.99 -5.78 8.59
N LEU A 292 18.84 -4.80 8.94
CA LEU A 292 18.70 -4.00 10.15
C LEU A 292 17.37 -3.21 10.14
N TRP A 293 17.08 -2.48 9.06
CA TRP A 293 15.84 -1.72 8.92
C TRP A 293 14.60 -2.62 8.94
N GLN A 294 14.64 -3.75 8.24
CA GLN A 294 13.52 -4.69 8.20
C GLN A 294 13.27 -5.35 9.55
N GLN A 295 14.33 -5.66 10.30
CA GLN A 295 14.19 -6.18 11.66
C GLN A 295 13.61 -5.14 12.62
N ALA A 296 14.07 -3.89 12.53
CA ALA A 296 13.48 -2.78 13.28
C ALA A 296 11.99 -2.57 12.93
N ALA A 297 11.63 -2.72 11.65
CA ALA A 297 10.25 -2.63 11.19
C ALA A 297 9.36 -3.74 11.77
N ILE A 298 9.84 -4.97 11.87
CA ILE A 298 9.09 -6.07 12.51
C ILE A 298 8.77 -5.74 13.97
N ALA A 299 9.72 -5.15 14.70
CA ALA A 299 9.48 -4.69 16.06
C ALA A 299 8.51 -3.49 16.10
N ALA A 300 8.67 -2.55 15.17
CA ALA A 300 7.86 -1.33 15.10
C ALA A 300 6.38 -1.60 14.84
N ILE A 301 6.04 -2.51 13.91
CA ILE A 301 4.63 -2.82 13.58
C ILE A 301 3.86 -3.47 14.74
N THR A 302 4.56 -3.99 15.75
CA THR A 302 3.97 -4.55 16.97
C THR A 302 4.10 -3.60 18.16
N ALA A 303 4.69 -2.42 18.00
CA ALA A 303 4.83 -1.44 19.06
C ALA A 303 3.46 -0.86 19.44
N PRO A 304 3.05 -0.89 20.73
CA PRO A 304 1.67 -0.54 21.12
C PRO A 304 1.21 0.85 20.67
N ALA A 305 2.10 1.83 20.68
CA ALA A 305 1.75 3.20 20.28
C ALA A 305 1.47 3.30 18.77
N LEU A 306 2.31 2.66 17.93
CA LEU A 306 2.13 2.68 16.48
C LEU A 306 0.92 1.82 16.06
N ASP A 307 0.75 0.66 16.68
CA ASP A 307 -0.41 -0.21 16.45
C ASP A 307 -1.72 0.47 16.83
N SER A 308 -1.78 1.15 18.00
CA SER A 308 -2.95 1.91 18.40
C SER A 308 -3.27 3.07 17.44
N ALA A 309 -2.25 3.77 16.94
CA ALA A 309 -2.44 4.81 15.93
C ALA A 309 -2.99 4.23 14.61
N ALA A 310 -2.47 3.08 14.18
CA ALA A 310 -2.94 2.40 12.99
C ALA A 310 -4.39 1.93 13.12
N GLN A 311 -4.76 1.36 14.27
CA GLN A 311 -6.14 0.96 14.54
C GLN A 311 -7.09 2.16 14.56
N ALA A 312 -6.69 3.28 15.17
CA ALA A 312 -7.49 4.50 15.22
C ALA A 312 -7.70 5.12 13.83
N SER A 313 -6.76 4.94 12.92
CA SER A 313 -6.84 5.42 11.52
C SER A 313 -7.43 4.38 10.55
N ALA A 314 -7.84 3.21 11.04
CA ALA A 314 -8.33 2.09 10.23
C ALA A 314 -7.34 1.64 9.14
N VAL A 315 -6.03 1.72 9.40
CA VAL A 315 -4.98 1.22 8.52
C VAL A 315 -4.31 -0.03 9.11
N SER A 316 -3.74 -0.86 8.24
CA SER A 316 -3.04 -2.09 8.64
C SER A 316 -1.55 -1.95 8.37
N LEU A 317 -0.73 -2.02 9.41
CA LEU A 317 0.72 -2.01 9.27
C LEU A 317 1.22 -3.29 8.59
N ARG A 318 2.21 -3.16 7.71
CA ARG A 318 2.77 -4.24 6.91
C ARG A 318 4.28 -4.26 7.02
N ALA A 319 4.85 -5.44 7.21
CA ALA A 319 6.29 -5.64 7.10
C ALA A 319 6.75 -5.59 5.64
N ALA A 320 8.06 -5.65 5.42
CA ALA A 320 8.69 -5.57 4.10
C ALA A 320 8.07 -6.52 3.05
N ALA A 321 7.75 -7.76 3.42
CA ALA A 321 7.17 -8.74 2.50
C ALA A 321 5.80 -8.28 1.96
N GLY A 322 4.89 -7.83 2.84
CA GLY A 322 3.57 -7.36 2.43
C GLY A 322 3.63 -6.07 1.62
N THR A 323 4.53 -5.14 2.00
CA THR A 323 4.77 -3.91 1.24
C THR A 323 5.41 -4.20 -0.12
N GLY A 324 6.35 -5.15 -0.18
CA GLY A 324 6.98 -5.60 -1.42
C GLY A 324 6.01 -6.27 -2.39
N ALA A 325 4.99 -6.98 -1.87
CA ALA A 325 3.93 -7.55 -2.70
C ALA A 325 3.09 -6.45 -3.40
N GLU A 326 2.77 -5.35 -2.71
CA GLU A 326 2.10 -4.20 -3.33
C GLU A 326 2.99 -3.52 -4.37
N LEU A 327 4.28 -3.29 -4.08
CA LEU A 327 5.23 -2.72 -5.04
C LEU A 327 5.39 -3.60 -6.28
N SER A 328 5.44 -4.92 -6.11
CA SER A 328 5.55 -5.85 -7.23
C SER A 328 4.36 -5.79 -8.19
N ALA A 329 3.17 -5.47 -7.68
CA ALA A 329 1.98 -5.30 -8.49
C ALA A 329 2.01 -4.04 -9.40
N LEU A 330 2.90 -3.09 -9.12
CA LEU A 330 3.08 -1.89 -9.96
C LEU A 330 3.83 -2.17 -11.27
N ALA A 331 4.59 -3.26 -11.34
CA ALA A 331 5.42 -3.58 -12.50
C ALA A 331 4.53 -3.93 -13.70
N LEU A 332 4.24 -2.94 -14.54
CA LEU A 332 3.48 -3.11 -15.78
C LEU A 332 4.41 -3.46 -16.95
N LEU A 333 3.92 -4.34 -17.81
CA LEU A 333 4.51 -4.49 -19.13
C LEU A 333 4.26 -3.23 -19.98
N PRO A 334 5.13 -2.90 -20.95
CA PRO A 334 4.94 -1.72 -21.80
C PRO A 334 3.56 -1.66 -22.49
N ALA A 335 3.01 -2.83 -22.87
CA ALA A 335 1.69 -2.92 -23.48
C ALA A 335 0.56 -2.52 -22.51
N ASP A 336 0.66 -2.94 -21.25
CA ASP A 336 -0.34 -2.61 -20.20
C ASP A 336 -0.26 -1.14 -19.82
N GLN A 337 0.96 -0.58 -19.77
CA GLN A 337 1.15 0.85 -19.53
C GLN A 337 0.57 1.69 -20.69
N ALA A 338 0.79 1.28 -21.93
CA ALA A 338 0.20 1.93 -23.10
C ALA A 338 -1.33 1.83 -23.09
N ALA A 339 -1.89 0.70 -22.66
CA ALA A 339 -3.33 0.52 -22.51
C ALA A 339 -3.91 1.47 -21.44
N LEU A 340 -3.23 1.64 -20.28
CA LEU A 340 -3.61 2.58 -19.25
C LEU A 340 -3.61 4.02 -19.76
N GLN A 341 -2.53 4.45 -20.41
CA GLN A 341 -2.42 5.79 -20.99
C GLN A 341 -3.49 6.04 -22.06
N GLY A 342 -3.74 5.05 -22.92
CA GLY A 342 -4.82 5.10 -23.92
C GLY A 342 -6.21 5.22 -23.28
N PHE A 343 -6.45 4.51 -22.19
CA PHE A 343 -7.69 4.63 -21.41
C PHE A 343 -7.86 6.05 -20.85
N LEU A 344 -6.86 6.58 -20.17
CA LEU A 344 -6.89 7.91 -19.57
C LEU A 344 -7.11 9.00 -20.63
N GLN A 345 -6.40 8.92 -21.75
CA GLN A 345 -6.52 9.87 -22.85
C GLN A 345 -7.90 9.81 -23.51
N THR A 346 -8.37 8.60 -23.86
CA THR A 346 -9.61 8.43 -24.62
C THR A 346 -10.85 8.74 -23.79
N ARG A 347 -10.84 8.35 -22.52
CA ARG A 347 -12.00 8.49 -21.64
C ARG A 347 -12.10 9.84 -20.97
N PHE A 348 -10.98 10.46 -20.62
CA PHE A 348 -10.95 11.66 -19.79
C PHE A 348 -10.16 12.81 -20.40
N GLY A 349 -9.59 12.63 -21.58
CA GLY A 349 -8.75 13.65 -22.23
C GLY A 349 -7.42 13.90 -21.48
N TRP A 350 -7.11 13.06 -20.48
CA TRP A 350 -5.88 13.20 -19.70
C TRP A 350 -4.67 12.77 -20.54
N ARG A 351 -3.60 13.53 -20.43
CA ARG A 351 -2.30 13.20 -21.05
C ARG A 351 -1.23 13.44 -20.02
N ALA A 352 -0.23 12.57 -19.99
CA ALA A 352 1.01 12.82 -19.28
C ALA A 352 1.59 14.14 -19.82
N SER A 353 1.66 15.17 -18.97
CA SER A 353 2.04 16.53 -19.34
C SER A 353 3.46 16.83 -18.89
#